data_a59175af66d94f77b7e4cfaf0e443b05
#
_entry.id   a59175af66d94f77b7e4cfaf0e443b05
#
_cell.length_a   1.000
_cell.length_b   1.000
_cell.length_c   1.000
_cell.angle_alpha   90.00
_cell.angle_beta   90.00
_cell.angle_gamma   90.00
#
_symmetry.space_group_name_H-M   'P 1'
#
loop_
_entity.id
_entity.type
_entity.pdbx_description
1 polymer ?
#
loop_
_entity_poly.entity_id
_entity_poly.type
_entity_poly.pdbx_seq_one_letter_code
_entity_poly.pdbx_strand_id
1 'polypeptide(L)'
;MPIDYRQEAPQLLLDFLSYHETIKAHSQRTVDEYFLDLRNFFRYLKQTRDPALRDVPMDQVSIRDVDRDLIASVTLTDIYGYMTYLSRDRVLHQNSQRSEKGLNAASRARKLATIRSFYGYLCNKVHVLEENPVKDMDSPKLKKTLPRYLTLEI
;
A
#
# COMPACT_ATOMS: atom_id res chain seq x y z
N MET A 1 20.58 5.32 -2.06
CA MET A 1 20.50 6.01 -0.75
C MET A 1 19.44 5.35 0.12
N PRO A 2 19.73 5.08 1.37
CA PRO A 2 18.72 4.54 2.26
C PRO A 2 17.60 5.56 2.47
N ILE A 3 16.39 5.05 2.62
CA ILE A 3 15.21 5.89 2.85
C ILE A 3 15.29 6.44 4.27
N ASP A 4 15.08 7.73 4.42
CA ASP A 4 15.00 8.35 5.73
C ASP A 4 13.54 8.42 6.18
N TYR A 5 13.09 7.38 6.86
CA TYR A 5 11.70 7.28 7.32
C TYR A 5 11.30 8.45 8.23
N ARG A 6 12.23 8.94 9.05
CA ARG A 6 11.94 9.99 10.02
C ARG A 6 11.54 11.30 9.36
N GLN A 7 12.03 11.56 8.14
CA GLN A 7 11.69 12.77 7.41
C GLN A 7 10.38 12.66 6.64
N GLU A 8 10.00 11.45 6.22
CA GLU A 8 8.87 11.26 5.33
C GLU A 8 7.64 10.66 5.98
N ALA A 9 7.82 9.80 6.99
CA ALA A 9 6.72 8.98 7.52
C ALA A 9 6.01 9.66 8.68
N PRO A 10 4.68 9.54 8.74
CA PRO A 10 3.95 9.91 9.95
C PRO A 10 4.26 8.94 11.08
N GLN A 11 4.00 9.37 12.33
CA GLN A 11 4.41 8.61 13.50
C GLN A 11 3.82 7.20 13.54
N LEU A 12 2.56 7.04 13.18
CA LEU A 12 1.93 5.70 13.18
C LEU A 12 2.62 4.75 12.20
N LEU A 13 3.09 5.27 11.07
CA LEU A 13 3.85 4.47 10.11
C LEU A 13 5.24 4.15 10.65
N LEU A 14 5.92 5.10 11.27
CA LEU A 14 7.22 4.85 11.90
C LEU A 14 7.14 3.72 12.92
N ASP A 15 6.11 3.74 13.76
CA ASP A 15 5.91 2.70 14.77
C ASP A 15 5.68 1.33 14.14
N PHE A 16 4.89 1.27 13.08
CA PHE A 16 4.65 0.04 12.33
C PHE A 16 5.95 -0.52 11.72
N LEU A 17 6.76 0.35 11.12
CA LEU A 17 8.02 -0.08 10.52
C LEU A 17 9.00 -0.57 11.59
N SER A 18 9.08 0.14 12.73
CA SER A 18 9.92 -0.29 13.85
C SER A 18 9.49 -1.64 14.40
N TYR A 19 8.18 -1.87 14.50
CA TYR A 19 7.64 -3.15 14.94
C TYR A 19 8.11 -4.29 14.03
N HIS A 20 8.03 -4.10 12.72
CA HIS A 20 8.45 -5.14 11.78
C HIS A 20 9.94 -5.34 11.75
N GLU A 21 10.72 -4.28 11.92
CA GLU A 21 12.17 -4.38 11.94
C GLU A 21 12.70 -5.03 13.21
N THR A 22 12.20 -4.61 14.36
CA THR A 22 12.80 -4.99 15.66
C THR A 22 12.12 -6.17 16.34
N ILE A 23 10.79 -6.30 16.19
CA ILE A 23 10.03 -7.36 16.85
C ILE A 23 9.85 -8.55 15.91
N LYS A 24 9.45 -8.29 14.66
CA LYS A 24 9.27 -9.35 13.67
C LYS A 24 10.57 -9.72 12.96
N ALA A 25 11.62 -8.94 13.15
CA ALA A 25 12.95 -9.19 12.57
C ALA A 25 12.93 -9.34 11.05
N HIS A 26 12.05 -8.58 10.37
CA HIS A 26 12.03 -8.55 8.92
C HIS A 26 13.28 -7.88 8.37
N SER A 27 13.67 -8.25 7.15
CA SER A 27 14.81 -7.65 6.48
C SER A 27 14.57 -6.18 6.18
N GLN A 28 15.65 -5.41 6.02
CA GLN A 28 15.55 -4.01 5.64
C GLN A 28 14.79 -3.84 4.32
N ARG A 29 14.98 -4.75 3.39
CA ARG A 29 14.26 -4.72 2.11
C ARG A 29 12.75 -4.83 2.30
N THR A 30 12.31 -5.74 3.17
CA THR A 30 10.88 -5.92 3.45
C THR A 30 10.30 -4.68 4.11
N VAL A 31 11.01 -4.09 5.06
CA VAL A 31 10.59 -2.87 5.74
C VAL A 31 10.50 -1.71 4.74
N ASP A 32 11.48 -1.58 3.84
CA ASP A 32 11.46 -0.55 2.80
C ASP A 32 10.26 -0.74 1.86
N GLU A 33 9.94 -1.96 1.49
CA GLU A 33 8.78 -2.24 0.64
C GLU A 33 7.47 -1.86 1.34
N TYR A 34 7.34 -2.15 2.63
CA TYR A 34 6.19 -1.73 3.40
C TYR A 34 6.05 -0.21 3.42
N PHE A 35 7.15 0.49 3.64
CA PHE A 35 7.13 1.95 3.62
C PHE A 35 6.68 2.49 2.26
N LEU A 36 7.26 1.98 1.18
CA LEU A 36 6.93 2.45 -0.16
C LEU A 36 5.47 2.17 -0.53
N ASP A 37 4.97 1.00 -0.17
CA ASP A 37 3.57 0.64 -0.42
C ASP A 37 2.61 1.57 0.31
N LEU A 38 2.88 1.84 1.59
CA LEU A 38 2.01 2.70 2.39
C LEU A 38 2.17 4.17 2.00
N ARG A 39 3.37 4.62 1.64
CA ARG A 39 3.56 5.96 1.13
C ARG A 39 2.71 6.21 -0.12
N ASN A 40 2.74 5.28 -1.05
CA ASN A 40 1.93 5.40 -2.27
C ASN A 40 0.44 5.47 -1.95
N PHE A 41 -0.01 4.63 -1.05
CA PHE A 41 -1.42 4.61 -0.66
C PHE A 41 -1.84 5.93 0.00
N PHE A 42 -1.05 6.44 0.93
CA PHE A 42 -1.36 7.69 1.61
C PHE A 42 -1.31 8.88 0.66
N ARG A 43 -0.37 8.90 -0.28
CA ARG A 43 -0.32 9.92 -1.32
C ARG A 43 -1.59 9.92 -2.16
N TYR A 44 -2.04 8.73 -2.56
CA TYR A 44 -3.28 8.58 -3.29
C TYR A 44 -4.47 9.12 -2.50
N LEU A 45 -4.57 8.75 -1.23
CA LEU A 45 -5.66 9.22 -0.36
C LEU A 45 -5.66 10.75 -0.25
N LYS A 46 -4.51 11.34 -0.03
CA LYS A 46 -4.41 12.79 0.09
C LYS A 46 -4.85 13.49 -1.19
N GLN A 47 -4.44 12.97 -2.34
CA GLN A 47 -4.86 13.57 -3.61
C GLN A 47 -6.36 13.46 -3.84
N THR A 48 -6.97 12.36 -3.44
CA THR A 48 -8.41 12.19 -3.65
C THR A 48 -9.23 13.02 -2.68
N ARG A 49 -8.69 13.35 -1.51
CA ARG A 49 -9.41 14.12 -0.50
C ARG A 49 -9.18 15.61 -0.58
N ASP A 50 -8.08 16.05 -1.18
CA ASP A 50 -7.71 17.46 -1.24
C ASP A 50 -7.60 17.92 -2.70
N PRO A 51 -8.57 18.73 -3.18
CA PRO A 51 -8.52 19.23 -4.54
C PRO A 51 -7.26 20.03 -4.86
N ALA A 52 -6.64 20.66 -3.86
CA ALA A 52 -5.42 21.43 -4.07
C ALA A 52 -4.23 20.56 -4.45
N LEU A 53 -4.29 19.25 -4.15
CA LEU A 53 -3.21 18.32 -4.49
C LEU A 53 -3.44 17.59 -5.80
N ARG A 54 -4.55 17.84 -6.48
CA ARG A 54 -4.92 17.09 -7.69
C ARG A 54 -3.85 17.14 -8.78
N ASP A 55 -3.23 18.30 -8.96
CA ASP A 55 -2.24 18.51 -10.02
C ASP A 55 -0.81 18.44 -9.50
N VAL A 56 -0.61 18.15 -8.22
CA VAL A 56 0.71 17.98 -7.65
C VAL A 56 1.24 16.61 -8.06
N PRO A 57 2.49 16.53 -8.59
CA PRO A 57 3.06 15.22 -8.90
C PRO A 57 3.05 14.29 -7.68
N MET A 58 2.70 13.03 -7.92
CA MET A 58 2.53 12.06 -6.83
C MET A 58 3.76 11.97 -5.92
N ASP A 59 4.94 12.02 -6.50
CA ASP A 59 6.21 11.91 -5.76
C ASP A 59 6.51 13.16 -4.91
N GLN A 60 5.74 14.22 -5.07
CA GLN A 60 5.90 15.45 -4.28
C GLN A 60 4.85 15.60 -3.18
N VAL A 61 3.90 14.69 -3.11
CA VAL A 61 2.87 14.72 -2.07
C VAL A 61 3.48 14.19 -0.77
N SER A 62 3.55 15.07 0.26
CA SER A 62 4.06 14.65 1.57
C SER A 62 3.01 13.85 2.33
N ILE A 63 3.45 12.79 3.02
CA ILE A 63 2.57 12.00 3.88
C ILE A 63 2.83 12.23 5.37
N ARG A 64 3.71 13.15 5.69
CA ARG A 64 4.16 13.35 7.06
C ARG A 64 3.03 13.78 8.00
N ASP A 65 2.05 14.50 7.48
CA ASP A 65 0.89 14.98 8.23
C ASP A 65 -0.28 14.00 8.28
N VAL A 66 -0.12 12.80 7.73
CA VAL A 66 -1.15 11.76 7.81
C VAL A 66 -1.34 11.38 9.28
N ASP A 67 -2.57 11.51 9.75
CA ASP A 67 -2.90 11.26 11.15
C ASP A 67 -3.89 10.10 11.29
N ARG A 68 -4.23 9.81 12.56
CA ARG A 68 -5.17 8.76 12.88
C ARG A 68 -6.53 8.96 12.19
N ASP A 69 -6.99 10.20 12.12
CA ASP A 69 -8.31 10.50 11.55
C ASP A 69 -8.36 10.19 10.06
N LEU A 70 -7.32 10.54 9.32
CA LEU A 70 -7.23 10.20 7.91
C LEU A 70 -7.20 8.68 7.72
N ILE A 71 -6.38 7.99 8.51
CA ILE A 71 -6.24 6.53 8.44
C ILE A 71 -7.57 5.86 8.77
N ALA A 72 -8.26 6.32 9.80
CA ALA A 72 -9.55 5.76 10.21
C ALA A 72 -10.67 6.04 9.21
N SER A 73 -10.52 7.07 8.37
CA SER A 73 -11.56 7.49 7.42
C SER A 73 -11.59 6.65 6.15
N VAL A 74 -10.62 5.75 5.97
CA VAL A 74 -10.52 4.92 4.75
C VAL A 74 -11.71 3.97 4.68
N THR A 75 -12.29 3.85 3.48
CA THR A 75 -13.42 2.97 3.23
C THR A 75 -13.05 1.93 2.16
N LEU A 76 -13.90 0.93 1.98
CA LEU A 76 -13.71 -0.03 0.90
C LEU A 76 -13.74 0.66 -0.46
N THR A 77 -14.54 1.72 -0.60
CA THR A 77 -14.56 2.51 -1.85
C THR A 77 -13.18 3.12 -2.13
N ASP A 78 -12.50 3.63 -1.11
CA ASP A 78 -11.13 4.14 -1.27
C ASP A 78 -10.18 3.05 -1.73
N ILE A 79 -10.28 1.86 -1.16
CA ILE A 79 -9.45 0.72 -1.53
C ILE A 79 -9.69 0.33 -2.98
N TYR A 80 -10.95 0.21 -3.38
CA TYR A 80 -11.29 -0.16 -4.76
C TYR A 80 -10.82 0.91 -5.75
N GLY A 81 -10.97 2.19 -5.40
CA GLY A 81 -10.44 3.30 -6.21
C GLY A 81 -8.92 3.24 -6.35
N TYR A 82 -8.23 2.93 -5.26
CA TYR A 82 -6.78 2.78 -5.28
C TYR A 82 -6.37 1.60 -6.18
N MET A 83 -7.08 0.46 -6.07
CA MET A 83 -6.80 -0.70 -6.91
C MET A 83 -7.02 -0.38 -8.40
N THR A 84 -8.06 0.39 -8.72
CA THR A 84 -8.29 0.86 -10.09
C THR A 84 -7.15 1.75 -10.56
N TYR A 85 -6.72 2.69 -9.71
CA TYR A 85 -5.58 3.55 -10.02
C TYR A 85 -4.33 2.71 -10.32
N LEU A 86 -4.03 1.73 -9.48
CA LEU A 86 -2.85 0.88 -9.67
C LEU A 86 -2.93 0.06 -10.95
N SER A 87 -4.13 -0.40 -11.34
CA SER A 87 -4.28 -1.26 -12.51
C SER A 87 -4.30 -0.51 -13.83
N ARG A 88 -4.69 0.75 -13.83
CA ARG A 88 -4.93 1.50 -15.07
C ARG A 88 -4.08 2.76 -15.20
N ASP A 89 -4.01 3.56 -14.16
CA ASP A 89 -3.56 4.93 -14.27
C ASP A 89 -2.09 5.11 -13.92
N ARG A 90 -1.54 4.19 -13.14
CA ARG A 90 -0.15 4.30 -12.72
C ARG A 90 0.77 3.97 -13.89
N VAL A 91 1.64 4.93 -14.27
CA VAL A 91 2.61 4.71 -15.32
C VAL A 91 3.81 3.97 -14.74
N LEU A 92 4.15 2.84 -15.37
CA LEU A 92 5.31 2.02 -15.01
C LEU A 92 6.37 2.20 -16.08
N HIS A 93 7.64 2.19 -15.67
CA HIS A 93 8.77 2.14 -16.60
C HIS A 93 8.72 3.23 -17.66
N GLN A 94 8.57 4.49 -17.24
CA GLN A 94 8.44 5.64 -18.15
C GLN A 94 9.53 5.72 -19.21
N ASN A 95 10.72 5.19 -18.88
CA ASN A 95 11.88 5.24 -19.77
C ASN A 95 12.13 3.92 -20.51
N SER A 96 11.22 2.97 -20.38
CA SER A 96 11.37 1.68 -21.04
C SER A 96 10.59 1.69 -22.37
N GLN A 97 11.07 0.88 -23.31
CA GLN A 97 10.37 0.71 -24.59
C GLN A 97 8.99 0.07 -24.42
N ARG A 98 8.74 -0.54 -23.28
CA ARG A 98 7.43 -1.01 -22.88
C ARG A 98 6.81 0.02 -21.97
N SER A 99 6.12 1.00 -22.51
CA SER A 99 5.34 1.89 -21.68
C SER A 99 4.10 1.14 -21.20
N GLU A 100 4.25 0.36 -20.15
CA GLU A 100 3.14 -0.34 -19.51
C GLU A 100 2.49 0.58 -18.50
N LYS A 101 1.18 0.72 -18.59
CA LYS A 101 0.38 1.39 -17.57
C LYS A 101 -0.22 0.33 -16.67
N GLY A 102 -0.11 0.58 -15.37
CA GLY A 102 -0.72 -0.27 -14.37
C GLY A 102 0.17 -1.41 -13.90
N LEU A 103 -0.13 -1.87 -12.72
CA LEU A 103 0.54 -3.00 -12.09
C LEU A 103 -0.24 -4.28 -12.35
N ASN A 104 0.47 -5.40 -12.42
CA ASN A 104 -0.20 -6.70 -12.55
C ASN A 104 -0.91 -7.09 -11.24
N ALA A 105 -1.73 -8.15 -11.30
CA ALA A 105 -2.53 -8.58 -10.16
C ALA A 105 -1.69 -9.00 -8.95
N ALA A 106 -0.52 -9.62 -9.18
CA ALA A 106 0.35 -10.04 -8.08
C ALA A 106 0.90 -8.83 -7.31
N SER A 107 1.33 -7.79 -8.01
CA SER A 107 1.84 -6.56 -7.38
C SER A 107 0.73 -5.83 -6.62
N ARG A 108 -0.48 -5.78 -7.19
CA ARG A 108 -1.62 -5.18 -6.50
C ARG A 108 -1.98 -5.95 -5.24
N ALA A 109 -1.96 -7.28 -5.31
CA ALA A 109 -2.24 -8.14 -4.15
C ALA A 109 -1.22 -7.92 -3.03
N ARG A 110 0.06 -7.77 -3.38
CA ARG A 110 1.12 -7.50 -2.39
C ARG A 110 0.89 -6.16 -1.70
N LYS A 111 0.55 -5.12 -2.46
CA LYS A 111 0.27 -3.80 -1.88
C LYS A 111 -0.95 -3.82 -0.97
N LEU A 112 -1.97 -4.56 -1.37
CA LEU A 112 -3.17 -4.72 -0.55
C LEU A 112 -2.86 -5.47 0.74
N ALA A 113 -2.00 -6.48 0.68
CA ALA A 113 -1.56 -7.21 1.87
C ALA A 113 -0.81 -6.30 2.84
N THR A 114 0.00 -5.38 2.34
CA THR A 114 0.68 -4.40 3.18
C THR A 114 -0.33 -3.49 3.89
N ILE A 115 -1.33 -3.00 3.17
CA ILE A 115 -2.39 -2.17 3.76
C ILE A 115 -3.14 -2.96 4.84
N ARG A 116 -3.49 -4.20 4.55
CA ARG A 116 -4.17 -5.07 5.52
C ARG A 116 -3.33 -5.29 6.78
N SER A 117 -2.03 -5.52 6.61
CA SER A 117 -1.10 -5.70 7.72
C SER A 117 -1.02 -4.45 8.59
N PHE A 118 -0.95 -3.28 7.97
CA PHE A 118 -0.90 -2.01 8.69
C PHE A 118 -2.16 -1.78 9.53
N TYR A 119 -3.33 -1.96 8.94
CA TYR A 119 -4.60 -1.80 9.66
C TYR A 119 -4.77 -2.84 10.75
N GLY A 120 -4.35 -4.08 10.49
CA GLY A 120 -4.36 -5.12 11.53
C GLY A 120 -3.48 -4.76 12.72
N TYR A 121 -2.31 -4.20 12.46
CA TYR A 121 -1.41 -3.72 13.50
C TYR A 121 -2.08 -2.63 14.35
N LEU A 122 -2.70 -1.64 13.69
CA LEU A 122 -3.34 -0.52 14.39
C LEU A 122 -4.53 -0.96 15.23
N CYS A 123 -5.26 -1.97 14.80
CA CYS A 123 -6.44 -2.46 15.53
C CYS A 123 -6.07 -3.48 16.61
N ASN A 124 -5.19 -4.43 16.28
CA ASN A 124 -4.99 -5.62 17.10
C ASN A 124 -3.75 -5.56 17.99
N LYS A 125 -2.76 -4.75 17.64
CA LYS A 125 -1.53 -4.64 18.42
C LYS A 125 -1.49 -3.41 19.29
N VAL A 126 -1.69 -2.23 18.71
CA VAL A 126 -1.55 -0.97 19.44
C VAL A 126 -2.88 -0.33 19.77
N HIS A 127 -3.97 -0.87 19.29
CA HIS A 127 -5.35 -0.44 19.60
C HIS A 127 -5.58 1.07 19.36
N VAL A 128 -4.96 1.61 18.33
CA VAL A 128 -5.16 3.00 17.91
C VAL A 128 -6.53 3.15 17.24
N LEU A 129 -6.98 2.11 16.55
CA LEU A 129 -8.29 2.06 15.90
C LEU A 129 -9.17 1.03 16.61
N GLU A 130 -10.43 1.39 16.86
CA GLU A 130 -11.40 0.46 17.45
C GLU A 130 -11.90 -0.53 16.41
N GLU A 131 -12.15 -0.06 15.19
CA GLU A 131 -12.61 -0.88 14.09
C GLU A 131 -11.62 -0.84 12.95
N ASN A 132 -11.50 -1.98 12.26
CA ASN A 132 -10.67 -2.06 11.06
C ASN A 132 -11.54 -1.71 9.85
N PRO A 133 -11.35 -0.50 9.25
CA PRO A 133 -12.21 -0.07 8.14
C PRO A 133 -12.03 -0.89 6.88
N VAL A 134 -10.99 -1.70 6.80
CA VAL A 134 -10.68 -2.47 5.60
C VAL A 134 -10.72 -3.98 5.85
N LYS A 135 -11.35 -4.41 6.95
CA LYS A 135 -11.35 -5.85 7.29
C LYS A 135 -12.05 -6.72 6.26
N ASP A 136 -13.04 -6.16 5.56
CA ASP A 136 -13.85 -6.91 4.60
C ASP A 136 -13.35 -6.78 3.16
N MET A 137 -12.18 -6.19 2.94
CA MET A 137 -11.67 -6.05 1.59
C MET A 137 -11.22 -7.40 1.02
N ASP A 138 -11.53 -7.58 -0.27
CA ASP A 138 -11.12 -8.78 -1.00
C ASP A 138 -9.76 -8.57 -1.66
N SER A 139 -8.98 -9.64 -1.74
CA SER A 139 -7.71 -9.62 -2.47
C SER A 139 -7.96 -9.74 -3.96
N PRO A 140 -7.10 -9.10 -4.81
CA PRO A 140 -7.19 -9.31 -6.24
C PRO A 140 -7.11 -10.77 -6.60
N LYS A 141 -7.95 -11.18 -7.55
CA LYS A 141 -7.96 -12.57 -8.01
C LYS A 141 -6.72 -12.78 -8.89
N LEU A 142 -5.86 -13.68 -8.46
CA LEU A 142 -4.68 -14.03 -9.23
C LEU A 142 -5.04 -15.12 -10.23
N LYS A 143 -4.52 -15.00 -11.46
CA LYS A 143 -4.63 -16.08 -12.42
C LYS A 143 -3.81 -17.26 -11.89
N LYS A 144 -4.49 -18.32 -11.52
CA LYS A 144 -3.81 -19.54 -11.13
C LYS A 144 -3.29 -20.23 -12.38
N THR A 145 -1.98 -20.20 -12.54
CA THR A 145 -1.35 -21.06 -13.53
C THR A 145 -1.24 -22.43 -12.88
N LEU A 146 -2.04 -23.37 -13.36
CA LEU A 146 -1.93 -24.75 -12.88
C LEU A 146 -0.55 -25.29 -13.24
N PRO A 147 0.15 -25.93 -12.29
CA PRO A 147 1.38 -26.62 -12.63
C PRO A 147 1.08 -27.64 -13.72
N ARG A 148 1.99 -27.79 -14.69
CA ARG A 148 1.78 -28.68 -15.83
C ARG A 148 1.47 -30.10 -15.43
N TYR A 149 2.09 -30.58 -14.35
CA TYR A 149 1.86 -31.94 -13.91
C TYR A 149 0.43 -32.19 -13.42
N LEU A 150 -0.27 -31.15 -13.00
CA LEU A 150 -1.67 -31.28 -12.58
C LEU A 150 -2.62 -31.37 -13.75
N THR A 151 -2.24 -30.86 -14.92
CA THR A 151 -3.09 -30.92 -16.09
C THR A 151 -3.02 -32.30 -16.78
N LEU A 152 -2.03 -33.09 -16.43
CA LEU A 152 -1.84 -34.41 -17.01
C LEU A 152 -2.58 -35.53 -16.26
N GLU A 153 -3.21 -35.22 -15.17
CA GLU A 153 -3.90 -36.17 -14.33
C GLU A 153 -5.36 -36.38 -14.70
N ILE A 154 -5.73 -35.91 -15.83
CA ILE A 154 -7.10 -36.02 -16.30
C ILE A 154 -7.39 -37.42 -16.79
#